data_1741b22971fc6aedb45fcc1c9d2949f9
#
_entry.id   1741b22971fc6aedb45fcc1c9d2949f9
#
_cell.length_a   1.000
_cell.length_b   1.000
_cell.length_c   1.000
_cell.angle_alpha   90.00
_cell.angle_beta   90.00
_cell.angle_gamma   90.00
#
_symmetry.space_group_name_H-M   'P 1'
#
loop_
_entity.id
_entity.type
_entity.pdbx_description
1 polymer ?
#
loop_
_entity_poly.entity_id
_entity_poly.type
_entity_poly.pdbx_seq_one_letter_code
_entity_poly.pdbx_strand_id
1 'polypeptide(L)'
;MPKLDQQLEQVVNQRVAELPPAQIRAFDDEISAVPGIVKLTLGEPDFDVPDHVKQAAINSIKDNDSHYSASRGTLPLRKAISDYLMKTRSVHYDPEGEIIVTVGQLKQLRQQHLPC
;
A
#
# COMPACT_ATOMS: atom_id res chain seq x y z
N MET A 1 -3.93 -17.71 19.25
CA MET A 1 -3.48 -18.18 17.95
C MET A 1 -3.47 -19.70 17.93
N PRO A 2 -3.98 -20.39 16.89
CA PRO A 2 -3.80 -21.81 16.77
C PRO A 2 -2.30 -22.14 16.68
N LYS A 3 -1.85 -23.13 17.44
CA LYS A 3 -0.46 -23.61 17.38
C LYS A 3 -0.25 -24.25 16.00
N LEU A 4 0.81 -23.86 15.30
CA LEU A 4 1.25 -24.55 14.09
C LEU A 4 1.62 -26.00 14.45
N ASP A 5 1.33 -26.93 13.54
CA ASP A 5 1.80 -28.31 13.66
C ASP A 5 3.35 -28.30 13.68
N GLN A 6 3.95 -29.05 14.60
CA GLN A 6 5.42 -29.10 14.77
C GLN A 6 6.17 -29.47 13.47
N GLN A 7 5.51 -30.24 12.57
CA GLN A 7 6.08 -30.56 11.27
C GLN A 7 6.15 -29.35 10.31
N LEU A 8 5.22 -28.40 10.45
CA LEU A 8 5.19 -27.17 9.65
C LEU A 8 6.16 -26.10 10.15
N GLU A 9 6.48 -26.13 11.47
CA GLU A 9 7.48 -25.20 12.04
C GLU A 9 8.87 -25.39 11.42
N GLN A 10 9.22 -26.63 11.02
CA GLN A 10 10.50 -26.94 10.39
C GLN A 10 10.60 -26.48 8.92
N VAL A 11 9.47 -26.20 8.25
CA VAL A 11 9.42 -25.76 6.85
C VAL A 11 9.59 -24.24 6.74
N VAL A 12 9.32 -23.50 7.81
CA VAL A 12 9.49 -22.03 7.82
C VAL A 12 10.98 -21.69 7.82
N ASN A 13 11.39 -20.82 6.89
CA ASN A 13 12.77 -20.34 6.88
C ASN A 13 13.08 -19.68 8.23
N GLN A 14 14.12 -20.18 8.92
CA GLN A 14 14.46 -19.77 10.28
C GLN A 14 14.71 -18.26 10.40
N ARG A 15 15.33 -17.62 9.39
CA ARG A 15 15.53 -16.17 9.36
C ARG A 15 14.21 -15.39 9.31
N VAL A 16 13.18 -15.97 8.69
CA VAL A 16 11.84 -15.35 8.62
C VAL A 16 11.10 -15.56 9.93
N ALA A 17 11.25 -16.74 10.56
CA ALA A 17 10.64 -17.04 11.87
C ALA A 17 11.18 -16.16 12.99
N GLU A 18 12.45 -15.75 12.91
CA GLU A 18 13.14 -14.88 13.87
C GLU A 18 12.87 -13.39 13.65
N LEU A 19 12.20 -12.99 12.56
CA LEU A 19 11.87 -11.58 12.32
C LEU A 19 10.86 -11.09 13.38
N PRO A 20 11.22 -10.04 14.14
CA PRO A 20 10.27 -9.46 15.07
C PRO A 20 9.08 -8.82 14.33
N PRO A 21 7.89 -8.77 14.95
CA PRO A 21 6.79 -7.96 14.43
C PRO A 21 7.23 -6.52 14.21
N ALA A 22 6.58 -5.82 13.28
CA ALA A 22 6.86 -4.41 13.04
C ALA A 22 6.67 -3.63 14.36
N GLN A 23 7.76 -3.14 14.92
CA GLN A 23 7.80 -2.53 16.26
C GLN A 23 6.81 -1.38 16.42
N ILE A 24 6.63 -0.57 15.36
CA ILE A 24 5.69 0.57 15.38
C ILE A 24 4.24 0.11 15.53
N ARG A 25 3.86 -1.03 14.94
CA ARG A 25 2.49 -1.57 15.10
C ARG A 25 2.28 -2.19 16.46
N ALA A 26 3.27 -2.93 16.97
CA ALA A 26 3.20 -3.49 18.31
C ALA A 26 3.08 -2.38 19.38
N PHE A 27 3.83 -1.28 19.19
CA PHE A 27 3.74 -0.10 20.06
C PHE A 27 2.38 0.60 19.94
N ASP A 28 1.86 0.76 18.71
CA ASP A 28 0.54 1.37 18.49
C ASP A 28 -0.59 0.56 19.13
N ASP A 29 -0.52 -0.77 19.06
CA ASP A 29 -1.47 -1.66 19.71
C ASP A 29 -1.41 -1.53 21.25
N GLU A 30 -0.21 -1.46 21.83
CA GLU A 30 0.00 -1.30 23.27
C GLU A 30 -0.57 0.04 23.78
N ILE A 31 -0.24 1.14 23.13
CA ILE A 31 -0.74 2.47 23.55
C ILE A 31 -2.23 2.65 23.29
N SER A 32 -2.82 1.92 22.33
CA SER A 32 -4.26 1.96 22.07
C SER A 32 -5.11 1.50 23.26
N ALA A 33 -4.54 0.75 24.18
CA ALA A 33 -5.21 0.31 25.41
C ALA A 33 -5.29 1.42 26.48
N VAL A 34 -4.58 2.54 26.32
CA VAL A 34 -4.55 3.64 27.29
C VAL A 34 -5.70 4.60 27.03
N PRO A 35 -6.66 4.76 27.95
CA PRO A 35 -7.79 5.66 27.77
C PRO A 35 -7.35 7.12 27.62
N GLY A 36 -7.93 7.82 26.61
CA GLY A 36 -7.72 9.25 26.41
C GLY A 36 -6.38 9.63 25.79
N ILE A 37 -5.58 8.65 25.34
CA ILE A 37 -4.31 8.94 24.66
C ILE A 37 -4.56 9.53 23.27
N VAL A 38 -3.77 10.53 22.91
CA VAL A 38 -3.69 11.05 21.54
C VAL A 38 -2.53 10.37 20.84
N LYS A 39 -2.84 9.56 19.82
CA LYS A 39 -1.83 8.79 19.06
C LYS A 39 -1.29 9.62 17.89
N LEU A 40 0.04 9.66 17.80
CA LEU A 40 0.78 10.26 16.67
C LEU A 40 1.73 9.24 16.03
N THR A 41 1.48 7.94 16.25
CA THR A 41 2.32 6.84 15.80
C THR A 41 2.16 6.52 14.32
N LEU A 42 0.97 6.71 13.80
CA LEU A 42 0.63 6.46 12.39
C LEU A 42 0.19 7.78 11.75
N GLY A 43 0.79 8.08 10.59
CA GLY A 43 0.41 9.26 9.79
C GLY A 43 -0.72 8.91 8.84
N GLU A 44 -1.96 8.96 9.34
CA GLU A 44 -3.16 8.79 8.51
C GLU A 44 -4.11 9.97 8.70
N PRO A 45 -4.86 10.37 7.66
CA PRO A 45 -5.88 11.38 7.78
C PRO A 45 -7.00 10.94 8.72
N ASP A 46 -7.53 11.84 9.53
CA ASP A 46 -8.67 11.63 10.43
C ASP A 46 -10.03 11.94 9.81
N PHE A 47 -10.05 12.35 8.55
CA PHE A 47 -11.25 12.64 7.79
C PHE A 47 -11.58 11.54 6.78
N ASP A 48 -12.86 11.40 6.51
CA ASP A 48 -13.40 10.41 5.59
C ASP A 48 -12.93 10.63 4.14
N VAL A 49 -12.88 9.52 3.40
CA VAL A 49 -12.65 9.58 1.95
C VAL A 49 -13.78 10.37 1.27
N PRO A 50 -13.49 11.32 0.38
CA PRO A 50 -14.51 12.11 -0.34
C PRO A 50 -15.51 11.23 -1.09
N ASP A 51 -16.79 11.65 -1.11
CA ASP A 51 -17.87 10.82 -1.64
C ASP A 51 -17.72 10.46 -3.12
N HIS A 52 -17.16 11.35 -3.93
CA HIS A 52 -16.89 11.06 -5.34
C HIS A 52 -15.86 9.94 -5.51
N VAL A 53 -14.90 9.80 -4.59
CA VAL A 53 -13.91 8.71 -4.60
C VAL A 53 -14.56 7.40 -4.17
N LYS A 54 -15.39 7.43 -3.10
CA LYS A 54 -16.20 6.27 -2.67
C LYS A 54 -17.07 5.77 -3.81
N GLN A 55 -17.76 6.69 -4.51
CA GLN A 55 -18.67 6.34 -5.60
C GLN A 55 -17.91 5.74 -6.80
N ALA A 56 -16.73 6.26 -7.13
CA ALA A 56 -15.89 5.69 -8.17
C ALA A 56 -15.48 4.23 -7.86
N ALA A 57 -15.11 3.94 -6.62
CA ALA A 57 -14.80 2.58 -6.17
C ALA A 57 -16.01 1.64 -6.25
N ILE A 58 -17.20 2.11 -5.82
CA ILE A 58 -18.44 1.35 -5.91
C ILE A 58 -18.78 1.03 -7.38
N ASN A 59 -18.64 1.99 -8.27
CA ASN A 59 -18.91 1.79 -9.69
C ASN A 59 -17.94 0.77 -10.31
N SER A 60 -16.64 0.86 -10.02
CA SER A 60 -15.63 -0.10 -10.48
C SER A 60 -16.00 -1.54 -10.08
N ILE A 61 -16.47 -1.75 -8.84
CA ILE A 61 -16.93 -3.07 -8.39
C ILE A 61 -18.19 -3.53 -9.17
N LYS A 62 -19.17 -2.63 -9.38
CA LYS A 62 -20.40 -2.94 -10.13
C LYS A 62 -20.12 -3.28 -11.60
N ASP A 63 -19.11 -2.63 -12.18
CA ASP A 63 -18.69 -2.84 -13.57
C ASP A 63 -17.80 -4.09 -13.72
N ASN A 64 -17.62 -4.87 -12.64
CA ASN A 64 -16.77 -6.07 -12.57
C ASN A 64 -15.29 -5.81 -12.91
N ASP A 65 -14.79 -4.61 -12.66
CA ASP A 65 -13.35 -4.28 -12.80
C ASP A 65 -12.56 -4.84 -11.62
N SER A 66 -12.57 -6.18 -11.47
CA SER A 66 -11.99 -6.92 -10.35
C SER A 66 -10.90 -7.90 -10.81
N HIS A 67 -10.24 -7.59 -11.90
CA HIS A 67 -9.18 -8.41 -12.48
C HIS A 67 -7.79 -7.91 -12.12
N TYR A 68 -6.77 -8.71 -12.41
CA TYR A 68 -5.39 -8.29 -12.25
C TYR A 68 -5.08 -7.04 -13.10
N SER A 69 -4.53 -6.03 -12.46
CA SER A 69 -4.00 -4.87 -13.17
C SER A 69 -2.63 -5.16 -13.79
N ALA A 70 -2.22 -4.33 -14.74
CA ALA A 70 -0.84 -4.37 -15.25
C ALA A 70 0.16 -4.13 -14.10
N SER A 71 1.33 -4.77 -14.16
CA SER A 71 2.36 -4.71 -13.10
C SER A 71 2.82 -3.29 -12.75
N ARG A 72 2.73 -2.37 -13.71
CA ARG A 72 3.04 -0.94 -13.54
C ARG A 72 1.84 -0.08 -13.11
N GLY A 73 0.70 -0.68 -12.83
CA GLY A 73 -0.58 0.00 -12.62
C GLY A 73 -1.35 0.21 -13.93
N THR A 74 -2.64 0.50 -13.83
CA THR A 74 -3.50 0.70 -15.01
C THR A 74 -3.10 1.93 -15.80
N LEU A 75 -3.16 1.87 -17.13
CA LEU A 75 -2.81 3.01 -17.99
C LEU A 75 -3.68 4.24 -17.74
N PRO A 76 -5.00 4.14 -17.54
CA PRO A 76 -5.82 5.30 -17.17
C PRO A 76 -5.33 6.03 -15.91
N LEU A 77 -4.94 5.30 -14.86
CA LEU A 77 -4.39 5.90 -13.65
C LEU A 77 -3.05 6.60 -13.92
N ARG A 78 -2.15 5.96 -14.69
CA ARG A 78 -0.87 6.56 -15.04
C ARG A 78 -1.02 7.84 -15.89
N LYS A 79 -1.99 7.88 -16.82
CA LYS A 79 -2.35 9.09 -17.57
C LYS A 79 -2.84 10.18 -16.64
N ALA A 80 -3.77 9.87 -15.73
CA ALA A 80 -4.29 10.83 -14.76
C ALA A 80 -3.18 11.41 -13.86
N ILE A 81 -2.18 10.59 -13.47
CA ILE A 81 -1.01 11.05 -12.71
C ILE A 81 -0.17 12.01 -13.54
N SER A 82 0.12 11.70 -14.81
CA SER A 82 0.87 12.59 -15.71
C SER A 82 0.18 13.94 -15.87
N ASP A 83 -1.13 13.93 -16.14
CA ASP A 83 -1.95 15.13 -16.29
C ASP A 83 -1.97 15.97 -15.01
N TYR A 84 -2.09 15.31 -13.85
CA TYR A 84 -2.05 15.98 -12.55
C TYR A 84 -0.70 16.67 -12.31
N LEU A 85 0.41 15.98 -12.58
CA LEU A 85 1.75 16.54 -12.40
C LEU A 85 2.02 17.69 -13.37
N MET A 86 1.56 17.57 -14.61
CA MET A 86 1.64 18.67 -15.57
C MET A 86 0.86 19.89 -15.08
N LYS A 87 -0.36 19.70 -14.59
CA LYS A 87 -1.22 20.78 -14.12
C LYS A 87 -0.71 21.45 -12.86
N THR A 88 -0.16 20.69 -11.91
CA THR A 88 0.20 21.20 -10.57
C THR A 88 1.66 21.57 -10.42
N ARG A 89 2.54 20.96 -11.21
CA ARG A 89 4.01 21.12 -11.11
C ARG A 89 4.67 21.53 -12.42
N SER A 90 3.92 21.61 -13.51
CA SER A 90 4.45 21.86 -14.87
C SER A 90 5.52 20.84 -15.29
N VAL A 91 5.38 19.59 -14.83
CA VAL A 91 6.28 18.48 -15.17
C VAL A 91 5.48 17.43 -15.91
N HIS A 92 5.99 17.01 -17.07
CA HIS A 92 5.41 15.95 -17.89
C HIS A 92 6.23 14.66 -17.75
N TYR A 93 5.55 13.55 -17.50
CA TYR A 93 6.10 12.21 -17.57
C TYR A 93 5.30 11.38 -18.57
N ASP A 94 5.99 10.58 -19.37
CA ASP A 94 5.34 9.61 -20.25
C ASP A 94 4.61 8.54 -19.42
N PRO A 95 3.26 8.46 -19.53
CA PRO A 95 2.50 7.48 -18.74
C PRO A 95 2.82 6.03 -19.13
N GLU A 96 3.39 5.77 -20.31
CA GLU A 96 3.72 4.43 -20.75
C GLU A 96 5.10 3.99 -20.29
N GLY A 97 6.08 4.89 -20.25
CA GLY A 97 7.48 4.61 -19.95
C GLY A 97 7.95 5.02 -18.58
N GLU A 98 7.49 6.15 -18.04
CA GLU A 98 8.11 6.82 -16.91
C GLU A 98 7.30 6.77 -15.60
N ILE A 99 6.07 6.20 -15.61
CA ILE A 99 5.22 6.11 -14.43
C ILE A 99 5.00 4.67 -14.01
N ILE A 100 5.22 4.38 -12.73
CA ILE A 100 4.90 3.11 -12.08
C ILE A 100 4.06 3.40 -10.83
N VAL A 101 2.93 2.72 -10.71
CA VAL A 101 2.08 2.75 -9.51
C VAL A 101 2.39 1.53 -8.64
N THR A 102 2.69 1.77 -7.38
CA THR A 102 3.03 0.70 -6.42
C THR A 102 2.07 0.70 -5.24
N VAL A 103 1.88 -0.47 -4.63
CA VAL A 103 1.15 -0.60 -3.37
C VAL A 103 2.12 -0.34 -2.22
N GLY A 104 2.18 0.94 -1.81
CA GLY A 104 3.04 1.40 -0.73
C GLY A 104 4.49 1.69 -1.13
N GLN A 105 5.12 2.56 -0.34
CA GLN A 105 6.46 3.09 -0.60
C GLN A 105 7.57 2.03 -0.55
N LEU A 106 7.45 1.03 0.32
CA LEU A 106 8.46 -0.03 0.44
C LEU A 106 8.61 -0.85 -0.84
N LYS A 107 7.54 -1.09 -1.58
CA LYS A 107 7.60 -1.78 -2.86
C LYS A 107 8.33 -0.95 -3.92
N GLN A 108 8.14 0.37 -3.90
CA GLN A 108 8.84 1.30 -4.79
C GLN A 108 10.36 1.26 -4.56
N LEU A 109 10.81 1.35 -3.31
CA LEU A 109 12.24 1.29 -2.96
C LEU A 109 12.88 -0.04 -3.36
N ARG A 110 12.15 -1.15 -3.18
CA ARG A 110 12.63 -2.48 -3.55
C ARG A 110 12.83 -2.66 -5.05
N GLN A 111 11.96 -2.07 -5.87
CA GLN A 111 12.08 -2.13 -7.34
C GLN A 111 13.24 -1.29 -7.89
N GLN A 112 13.66 -0.23 -7.18
CA GLN A 112 14.79 0.60 -7.58
C GLN A 112 16.15 -0.06 -7.29
N HIS A 113 16.21 -1.05 -6.40
CA HIS A 113 17.46 -1.66 -5.92
C HIS A 113 17.66 -3.10 -6.39
N LEU A 114 16.71 -3.69 -7.14
CA LEU A 114 16.92 -5.00 -7.76
C LEU A 114 17.42 -4.77 -9.20
N PRO A 115 18.61 -5.25 -9.55
CA PRO A 115 19.02 -5.32 -10.94
C PRO A 115 18.05 -6.22 -11.71
N CYS A 116 17.66 -5.79 -12.89
CA CYS A 116 16.84 -6.58 -13.83
C CYS A 116 17.56 -7.86 -14.22
#